data_8bc7ffeb24a9f36b80229f14c0c00d24
#
_entry.id   8bc7ffeb24a9f36b80229f14c0c00d24
#
_cell.length_a   1.000
_cell.length_b   1.000
_cell.length_c   1.000
_cell.angle_alpha   90.00
_cell.angle_beta   90.00
_cell.angle_gamma   90.00
#
_symmetry.space_group_name_H-M   'P 1'
#
loop_
_entity.id
_entity.type
_entity.pdbx_description
1 polymer ?
#
loop_
_entity_poly.entity_id
_entity_poly.type
_entity_poly.pdbx_seq_one_letter_code
_entity_poly.pdbx_strand_id
1 'polypeptide(L)'
;LALGGVITSAGARRPLHDSSKSKSRSTKSMHYTGLALDMALDSGMNNPKKERYVVEESGDRRWNVWCRTENESVPKVKLSGYTYNHTRVLVEDRFFSITDLAKKHGWQPIRARSWFMRGGKFTGAEWWHFQWEDGLIKGKSTFGGELLKLYSLTECKEFAHWEDAKNCTFGVDWF
;
A
#
# COMPACT_ATOMS: atom_id res chain seq x y z
N LEU A 1 14.69 0.52 12.85
CA LEU A 1 14.54 -0.25 14.08
C LEU A 1 14.87 0.56 15.33
N ALA A 2 15.42 1.77 15.19
CA ALA A 2 15.62 2.68 16.31
C ALA A 2 14.31 3.00 17.08
N LEU A 3 13.15 2.86 16.41
CA LEU A 3 11.83 3.09 17.01
C LEU A 3 11.21 1.83 17.64
N GLY A 4 11.88 0.69 17.60
CA GLY A 4 11.45 -0.57 18.24
C GLY A 4 10.22 -1.24 17.63
N GLY A 5 9.73 -0.77 16.50
CA GLY A 5 8.60 -1.38 15.80
C GLY A 5 9.01 -2.59 14.96
N VAL A 6 8.08 -3.48 14.73
CA VAL A 6 8.26 -4.62 13.80
C VAL A 6 7.38 -4.40 12.57
N ILE A 7 8.02 -4.34 11.40
CA ILE A 7 7.31 -4.27 10.12
C ILE A 7 7.24 -5.69 9.53
N THR A 8 6.03 -6.11 9.21
CA THR A 8 5.77 -7.36 8.50
C THR A 8 5.28 -7.03 7.10
N SER A 9 5.68 -7.81 6.10
CA SER A 9 5.31 -7.61 4.71
C SER A 9 4.46 -8.78 4.20
N ALA A 10 3.45 -8.49 3.40
CA ALA A 10 2.70 -9.47 2.63
C ALA A 10 3.26 -9.64 1.20
N GLY A 11 4.33 -8.93 0.88
CA GLY A 11 5.03 -9.02 -0.39
C GLY A 11 5.28 -7.67 -1.05
N ALA A 12 6.26 -7.63 -1.94
CA ALA A 12 6.59 -6.43 -2.71
C ALA A 12 6.45 -6.71 -4.21
N ARG A 13 7.44 -7.38 -4.80
CA ARG A 13 7.46 -7.67 -6.25
C ARG A 13 6.55 -8.86 -6.59
N ARG A 14 5.80 -8.69 -7.68
CA ARG A 14 5.00 -9.75 -8.30
C ARG A 14 5.61 -10.11 -9.66
N PRO A 15 5.87 -11.40 -9.97
CA PRO A 15 6.34 -11.80 -11.28
C PRO A 15 5.27 -11.57 -12.36
N LEU A 16 5.70 -11.29 -13.60
CA LEU A 16 4.79 -11.03 -14.73
C LEU A 16 3.89 -12.23 -15.06
N HIS A 17 4.42 -13.44 -14.86
CA HIS A 17 3.73 -14.70 -15.12
C HIS A 17 3.11 -15.33 -13.87
N ASP A 18 2.72 -14.50 -12.89
CA ASP A 18 2.01 -14.98 -11.72
C ASP A 18 0.69 -15.64 -12.15
N SER A 19 0.70 -16.97 -12.15
CA SER A 19 -0.45 -17.82 -12.48
C SER A 19 -1.58 -17.75 -11.44
N SER A 20 -1.42 -16.99 -10.38
CA SER A 20 -2.46 -16.82 -9.38
C SER A 20 -3.68 -16.14 -10.03
N LYS A 21 -4.74 -16.93 -10.17
CA LYS A 21 -5.98 -16.64 -10.90
C LYS A 21 -6.88 -15.59 -10.23
N SER A 22 -6.34 -14.62 -9.49
CA SER A 22 -7.15 -13.57 -8.89
C SER A 22 -7.63 -12.60 -9.96
N LYS A 23 -8.88 -12.77 -10.40
CA LYS A 23 -9.58 -11.88 -11.36
C LYS A 23 -9.73 -10.43 -10.84
N SER A 24 -9.39 -10.16 -9.60
CA SER A 24 -9.52 -8.84 -8.95
C SER A 24 -8.24 -7.99 -9.01
N ARG A 25 -7.13 -8.51 -9.55
CA ARG A 25 -5.86 -7.80 -9.60
C ARG A 25 -5.83 -6.80 -10.75
N SER A 26 -5.28 -5.61 -10.48
CA SER A 26 -5.01 -4.64 -11.54
C SER A 26 -3.99 -5.19 -12.53
N THR A 27 -4.29 -5.06 -13.82
CA THR A 27 -3.36 -5.40 -14.92
C THR A 27 -2.14 -4.46 -14.96
N LYS A 28 -2.24 -3.31 -14.30
CA LYS A 28 -1.20 -2.27 -14.21
C LYS A 28 -0.74 -2.08 -12.77
N SER A 29 -0.61 -3.17 -12.01
CA SER A 29 -0.19 -3.08 -10.61
C SER A 29 1.29 -2.70 -10.49
N MET A 30 1.61 -1.74 -9.63
CA MET A 30 2.99 -1.36 -9.33
C MET A 30 3.82 -2.50 -8.70
N HIS A 31 3.21 -3.56 -8.22
CA HIS A 31 3.94 -4.76 -7.80
C HIS A 31 4.68 -5.44 -8.96
N TYR A 32 4.18 -5.36 -10.19
CA TYR A 32 4.90 -5.89 -11.35
C TYR A 32 6.17 -5.09 -11.66
N THR A 33 6.14 -3.80 -11.41
CA THR A 33 7.29 -2.90 -11.62
C THR A 33 8.26 -2.88 -10.43
N GLY A 34 7.98 -3.63 -9.35
CA GLY A 34 8.77 -3.59 -8.12
C GLY A 34 8.61 -2.31 -7.30
N LEU A 35 7.70 -1.42 -7.70
CA LEU A 35 7.47 -0.11 -7.08
C LEU A 35 6.31 -0.12 -6.07
N ALA A 36 5.90 -1.28 -5.59
CA ALA A 36 4.90 -1.40 -4.54
C ALA A 36 5.30 -2.42 -3.49
N LEU A 37 4.85 -2.22 -2.28
CA LEU A 37 4.92 -3.19 -1.20
C LEU A 37 3.58 -3.24 -0.47
N ASP A 38 3.24 -4.42 0.01
CA ASP A 38 2.12 -4.64 0.92
C ASP A 38 2.64 -4.97 2.31
N MET A 39 2.07 -4.34 3.31
CA MET A 39 2.23 -4.76 4.71
C MET A 39 1.28 -5.93 5.01
N ALA A 40 1.49 -6.63 6.12
CA ALA A 40 0.63 -7.73 6.52
C ALA A 40 -0.82 -7.29 6.69
N LEU A 41 -1.74 -8.01 6.03
CA LEU A 41 -3.17 -7.67 5.92
C LEU A 41 -3.98 -8.01 7.17
N ASP A 42 -3.48 -8.88 8.01
CA ASP A 42 -4.15 -9.50 9.15
C ASP A 42 -4.04 -8.69 10.44
N SER A 43 -3.43 -7.51 10.38
CA SER A 43 -3.21 -6.65 11.54
C SER A 43 -3.41 -5.18 11.13
N GLY A 44 -4.30 -4.46 11.81
CA GLY A 44 -4.49 -3.02 11.59
C GLY A 44 -5.92 -2.53 11.68
N MET A 45 -6.91 -3.31 11.23
CA MET A 45 -8.32 -2.91 11.22
C MET A 45 -9.29 -3.94 11.83
N ASN A 46 -8.81 -5.07 12.38
CA ASN A 46 -9.70 -6.01 13.08
C ASN A 46 -9.92 -5.58 14.53
N ASN A 47 -8.84 -5.34 15.27
CA ASN A 47 -8.89 -4.92 16.66
C ASN A 47 -7.77 -3.93 16.99
N PRO A 48 -7.97 -2.62 16.73
CA PRO A 48 -6.93 -1.60 16.95
C PRO A 48 -6.37 -1.55 18.38
N LYS A 49 -7.11 -2.03 19.38
CA LYS A 49 -6.62 -2.09 20.78
C LYS A 49 -5.52 -3.10 21.00
N LYS A 50 -5.47 -4.17 20.19
CA LYS A 50 -4.56 -5.32 20.39
C LYS A 50 -3.53 -5.47 19.26
N GLU A 51 -3.83 -4.90 18.11
CA GLU A 51 -3.02 -5.11 16.92
C GLU A 51 -1.75 -4.26 16.93
N ARG A 52 -0.79 -4.72 16.16
CA ARG A 52 0.50 -4.05 15.97
C ARG A 52 0.34 -2.72 15.25
N TYR A 53 -0.55 -2.70 14.26
CA TYR A 53 -0.84 -1.49 13.52
C TYR A 53 -2.17 -0.89 13.94
N VAL A 54 -2.25 0.41 13.89
CA VAL A 54 -3.50 1.17 14.00
C VAL A 54 -3.61 2.02 12.76
N VAL A 55 -4.77 1.94 12.10
CA VAL A 55 -5.05 2.65 10.86
C VAL A 55 -6.06 3.74 11.15
N GLU A 56 -5.67 4.97 10.94
CA GLU A 56 -6.47 6.16 11.19
C GLU A 56 -6.84 6.83 9.86
N GLU A 57 -8.08 7.25 9.72
CA GLU A 57 -8.52 7.96 8.52
C GLU A 57 -7.96 9.38 8.49
N SER A 58 -7.25 9.74 7.42
CA SER A 58 -6.63 11.05 7.23
C SER A 58 -7.36 11.93 6.20
N GLY A 59 -8.58 11.56 5.84
CA GLY A 59 -9.39 12.25 4.84
C GLY A 59 -9.14 11.74 3.41
N ASP A 60 -10.03 12.08 2.49
CA ASP A 60 -9.99 11.70 1.07
C ASP A 60 -9.69 10.20 0.85
N ARG A 61 -10.31 9.34 1.68
CA ARG A 61 -10.12 7.88 1.66
C ARG A 61 -8.67 7.43 1.87
N ARG A 62 -7.84 8.24 2.51
CA ARG A 62 -6.45 7.93 2.83
C ARG A 62 -6.30 7.52 4.29
N TRP A 63 -5.20 6.85 4.56
CA TRP A 63 -4.88 6.34 5.87
C TRP A 63 -3.56 6.87 6.39
N ASN A 64 -3.52 7.14 7.68
CA ASN A 64 -2.28 7.16 8.44
C ASN A 64 -2.14 5.81 9.13
N VAL A 65 -1.05 5.13 8.85
CA VAL A 65 -0.72 3.83 9.45
C VAL A 65 0.29 4.07 10.56
N TRP A 66 -0.07 3.64 11.75
CA TRP A 66 0.72 3.75 12.95
C TRP A 66 1.21 2.38 13.38
N CYS A 67 2.47 2.27 13.82
CA CYS A 67 3.03 1.06 14.38
C CYS A 67 3.21 1.20 15.89
N ARG A 68 2.69 0.25 16.64
CA ARG A 68 2.86 0.13 18.08
C ARG A 68 4.31 -0.23 18.40
N THR A 69 4.84 0.35 19.48
CA THR A 69 6.20 0.10 19.94
C THR A 69 6.28 0.07 21.46
N GLU A 70 7.21 -0.71 21.96
CA GLU A 70 7.56 -0.73 23.39
C GLU A 70 8.70 0.25 23.72
N ASN A 71 9.24 0.95 22.72
CA ASN A 71 10.31 1.92 22.93
C ASN A 71 9.80 3.13 23.74
N GLU A 72 10.29 3.28 24.94
CA GLU A 72 9.87 4.32 25.88
C GLU A 72 10.21 5.74 25.43
N SER A 73 11.17 5.90 24.51
CA SER A 73 11.49 7.20 23.92
C SER A 73 10.41 7.72 22.98
N VAL A 74 9.51 6.83 22.51
CA VAL A 74 8.37 7.21 21.67
C VAL A 74 7.21 7.66 22.57
N PRO A 75 6.64 8.86 22.38
CA PRO A 75 5.56 9.35 23.22
C PRO A 75 4.30 8.53 23.04
N LYS A 76 3.47 8.45 24.09
CA LYS A 76 2.10 7.94 23.96
C LYS A 76 1.26 8.94 23.19
N VAL A 77 0.44 8.44 22.29
CA VAL A 77 -0.51 9.22 21.48
C VAL A 77 -1.90 8.58 21.51
N LYS A 78 -2.92 9.40 21.38
CA LYS A 78 -4.31 8.97 21.23
C LYS A 78 -4.66 8.95 19.75
N LEU A 79 -5.10 7.78 19.27
CA LEU A 79 -5.48 7.56 17.88
C LEU A 79 -6.95 7.12 17.78
N SER A 80 -7.58 7.50 16.69
CA SER A 80 -8.93 7.02 16.32
C SER A 80 -8.82 5.92 15.27
N GLY A 81 -8.52 4.70 15.72
CA GLY A 81 -8.33 3.54 14.85
C GLY A 81 -9.61 3.17 14.12
N TYR A 82 -9.53 3.04 12.79
CA TYR A 82 -10.62 2.60 11.93
C TYR A 82 -10.65 1.07 11.84
N THR A 83 -11.84 0.49 11.74
CA THR A 83 -12.01 -0.96 11.66
C THR A 83 -12.63 -1.41 10.34
N TYR A 84 -12.48 -2.69 9.99
CA TYR A 84 -13.17 -3.26 8.82
C TYR A 84 -14.70 -3.25 8.94
N ASN A 85 -15.24 -3.09 10.16
CA ASN A 85 -16.67 -2.90 10.40
C ASN A 85 -17.09 -1.42 10.32
N HIS A 86 -16.24 -0.55 9.79
CA HIS A 86 -16.48 0.87 9.60
C HIS A 86 -16.78 1.62 10.91
N THR A 87 -16.23 1.15 12.01
CA THR A 87 -16.31 1.82 13.32
C THR A 87 -14.98 2.45 13.69
N ARG A 88 -15.00 3.37 14.65
CA ARG A 88 -13.79 3.99 15.19
C ARG A 88 -13.58 3.56 16.63
N VAL A 89 -12.35 3.23 16.97
CA VAL A 89 -11.94 2.76 18.28
C VAL A 89 -10.82 3.65 18.78
N LEU A 90 -11.01 4.28 19.93
CA LEU A 90 -9.96 5.06 20.58
C LEU A 90 -8.92 4.13 21.19
N VAL A 91 -7.67 4.42 20.88
CA VAL A 91 -6.50 3.68 21.35
C VAL A 91 -5.48 4.69 21.87
N GLU A 92 -4.90 4.41 23.02
CA GLU A 92 -3.82 5.21 23.58
C GLU A 92 -2.64 4.30 23.89
N ASP A 93 -1.52 4.53 23.22
CA ASP A 93 -0.28 3.79 23.44
C ASP A 93 0.90 4.52 22.76
N ARG A 94 2.09 3.91 22.76
CA ARG A 94 3.25 4.38 22.03
C ARG A 94 3.16 3.95 20.58
N PHE A 95 3.07 4.91 19.68
CA PHE A 95 3.00 4.69 18.25
C PHE A 95 3.94 5.63 17.51
N PHE A 96 4.50 5.15 16.40
CA PHE A 96 5.14 6.00 15.41
C PHE A 96 4.46 5.85 14.05
N SER A 97 4.45 6.92 13.27
CA SER A 97 3.80 6.94 11.95
C SER A 97 4.67 6.22 10.92
N ILE A 98 4.19 5.06 10.43
CA ILE A 98 4.79 4.39 9.26
C ILE A 98 4.55 5.22 8.01
N THR A 99 3.37 5.82 7.88
CA THR A 99 3.03 6.66 6.73
C THR A 99 4.02 7.82 6.57
N ASP A 100 4.38 8.50 7.66
CA ASP A 100 5.33 9.61 7.58
C ASP A 100 6.75 9.14 7.29
N LEU A 101 7.15 8.01 7.88
CA LEU A 101 8.44 7.40 7.57
C LEU A 101 8.52 6.98 6.11
N ALA A 102 7.48 6.33 5.60
CA ALA A 102 7.42 5.91 4.20
C ALA A 102 7.53 7.10 3.25
N LYS A 103 6.77 8.18 3.52
CA LYS A 103 6.80 9.41 2.70
C LYS A 103 8.19 10.05 2.64
N LYS A 104 8.95 10.04 3.74
CA LYS A 104 10.35 10.54 3.76
C LYS A 104 11.27 9.79 2.80
N HIS A 105 10.90 8.58 2.41
CA HIS A 105 11.64 7.72 1.49
C HIS A 105 10.93 7.54 0.15
N GLY A 106 10.05 8.46 -0.25
CA GLY A 106 9.39 8.43 -1.56
C GLY A 106 8.22 7.45 -1.70
N TRP A 107 7.85 6.73 -0.62
CA TRP A 107 6.72 5.82 -0.61
C TRP A 107 5.43 6.55 -0.26
N GLN A 108 4.37 6.28 -1.01
CA GLN A 108 3.06 6.89 -0.80
C GLN A 108 1.99 5.83 -0.53
N PRO A 109 1.12 6.01 0.48
CA PRO A 109 -0.06 5.17 0.64
C PRO A 109 -1.06 5.48 -0.47
N ILE A 110 -1.75 4.44 -0.96
CA ILE A 110 -2.85 4.64 -1.91
C ILE A 110 -4.17 4.93 -1.19
N ARG A 111 -5.17 5.36 -1.95
CA ARG A 111 -6.52 5.57 -1.41
C ARG A 111 -7.28 4.26 -1.27
N ALA A 112 -8.09 4.16 -0.23
CA ALA A 112 -9.10 3.12 -0.15
C ALA A 112 -10.04 3.16 -1.37
N ARG A 113 -10.50 2.01 -1.79
CA ARG A 113 -11.51 1.91 -2.84
C ARG A 113 -12.82 2.55 -2.37
N SER A 114 -13.47 3.29 -3.25
CA SER A 114 -14.72 4.00 -2.91
C SER A 114 -15.82 3.05 -2.41
N TRP A 115 -15.84 1.81 -2.93
CA TRP A 115 -16.81 0.80 -2.48
C TRP A 115 -16.51 0.28 -1.06
N PHE A 116 -15.24 0.26 -0.61
CA PHE A 116 -14.92 -0.04 0.79
C PHE A 116 -15.55 0.98 1.71
N MET A 117 -15.40 2.29 1.44
CA MET A 117 -15.96 3.35 2.28
C MET A 117 -17.50 3.33 2.35
N ARG A 118 -18.15 2.54 1.50
CA ARG A 118 -19.61 2.32 1.50
C ARG A 118 -20.02 0.95 2.05
N GLY A 119 -19.20 0.34 2.89
CA GLY A 119 -19.50 -0.95 3.51
C GLY A 119 -19.05 -2.17 2.68
N GLY A 120 -18.15 -2.00 1.73
CA GLY A 120 -17.62 -3.08 0.92
C GLY A 120 -16.57 -3.94 1.64
N LYS A 121 -16.12 -4.98 0.96
CA LYS A 121 -15.17 -5.98 1.49
C LYS A 121 -13.87 -5.34 2.00
N PHE A 122 -13.26 -5.94 3.01
CA PHE A 122 -12.02 -5.48 3.64
C PHE A 122 -10.87 -5.24 2.62
N THR A 123 -10.80 -6.03 1.55
CA THR A 123 -9.77 -5.91 0.51
C THR A 123 -9.72 -4.54 -0.17
N GLY A 124 -10.77 -3.73 -0.05
CA GLY A 124 -10.80 -2.37 -0.58
C GLY A 124 -10.24 -1.32 0.37
N ALA A 125 -9.87 -1.67 1.57
CA ALA A 125 -9.26 -0.74 2.53
C ALA A 125 -7.90 -0.23 2.05
N GLU A 126 -7.07 -1.09 1.42
CA GLU A 126 -5.78 -0.77 0.80
C GLU A 126 -4.78 -0.08 1.76
N TRP A 127 -5.03 -0.07 3.08
CA TRP A 127 -4.20 0.62 4.07
C TRP A 127 -2.77 0.06 4.16
N TRP A 128 -2.59 -1.18 3.77
CA TRP A 128 -1.32 -1.92 3.76
C TRP A 128 -0.45 -1.61 2.55
N HIS A 129 -1.04 -1.02 1.49
CA HIS A 129 -0.38 -0.82 0.21
C HIS A 129 0.34 0.53 0.16
N PHE A 130 1.64 0.45 -0.09
CA PHE A 130 2.49 1.60 -0.34
C PHE A 130 3.15 1.44 -1.70
N GLN A 131 3.26 2.54 -2.42
CA GLN A 131 3.93 2.57 -3.71
C GLN A 131 5.03 3.64 -3.71
N TRP A 132 6.14 3.31 -4.37
CA TRP A 132 7.23 4.24 -4.53
C TRP A 132 7.00 5.07 -5.80
N GLU A 133 6.88 6.37 -5.64
CA GLU A 133 6.58 7.31 -6.71
C GLU A 133 7.74 8.25 -7.02
N ASP A 134 8.79 8.22 -6.19
CA ASP A 134 9.96 9.05 -6.41
C ASP A 134 10.67 8.66 -7.72
N GLY A 135 10.92 9.67 -8.55
CA GLY A 135 11.45 9.47 -9.90
C GLY A 135 10.41 9.15 -10.98
N LEU A 136 9.12 8.93 -10.62
CA LEU A 136 8.04 8.84 -11.61
C LEU A 136 7.53 10.24 -11.99
N ILE A 137 7.38 10.49 -13.29
CA ILE A 137 6.91 11.76 -13.81
C ILE A 137 5.51 11.59 -14.36
N LYS A 138 4.54 12.33 -13.76
CA LYS A 138 3.15 12.32 -14.20
C LYS A 138 3.03 12.66 -15.69
N GLY A 139 2.28 11.86 -16.44
CA GLY A 139 2.06 12.00 -17.87
C GLY A 139 3.28 11.67 -18.76
N LYS A 140 4.39 11.16 -18.18
CA LYS A 140 5.61 10.79 -18.92
C LYS A 140 6.10 9.37 -18.60
N SER A 141 6.29 9.01 -17.31
CA SER A 141 6.70 7.67 -16.96
C SER A 141 5.61 6.66 -17.36
N THR A 142 5.98 5.62 -18.11
CA THR A 142 5.03 4.62 -18.59
C THR A 142 5.19 3.32 -17.83
N PHE A 143 4.10 2.55 -17.73
CA PHE A 143 4.11 1.23 -17.10
C PHE A 143 5.12 0.28 -17.79
N GLY A 144 5.12 0.27 -19.14
CA GLY A 144 6.09 -0.52 -19.90
C GLY A 144 7.53 -0.09 -19.69
N GLY A 145 7.77 1.24 -19.58
CA GLY A 145 9.09 1.76 -19.28
C GLY A 145 9.62 1.30 -17.93
N GLU A 146 8.77 1.25 -16.91
CA GLU A 146 9.16 0.74 -15.59
C GLU A 146 9.37 -0.79 -15.60
N LEU A 147 8.56 -1.56 -16.36
CA LEU A 147 8.79 -3.00 -16.51
C LEU A 147 10.12 -3.30 -17.20
N LEU A 148 10.50 -2.57 -18.24
CA LEU A 148 11.74 -2.77 -18.98
C LEU A 148 13.00 -2.45 -18.18
N LYS A 149 12.88 -1.83 -17.00
CA LYS A 149 13.99 -1.71 -16.04
C LYS A 149 14.31 -3.03 -15.32
N LEU A 150 13.34 -3.96 -15.29
CA LEU A 150 13.42 -5.20 -14.51
C LEU A 150 13.38 -6.46 -15.37
N TYR A 151 12.83 -6.39 -16.57
CA TYR A 151 12.56 -7.51 -17.45
C TYR A 151 13.03 -7.19 -18.87
N SER A 152 13.42 -8.22 -19.61
CA SER A 152 13.68 -8.10 -21.04
C SER A 152 12.39 -7.78 -21.82
N LEU A 153 12.53 -7.25 -23.02
CA LEU A 153 11.39 -7.00 -23.90
C LEU A 153 10.64 -8.29 -24.24
N THR A 154 11.35 -9.42 -24.35
CA THR A 154 10.75 -10.73 -24.61
C THR A 154 9.82 -11.13 -23.47
N GLU A 155 10.30 -11.09 -22.22
CA GLU A 155 9.48 -11.38 -21.03
C GLU A 155 8.27 -10.42 -20.93
N CYS A 156 8.47 -9.14 -21.22
CA CYS A 156 7.37 -8.16 -21.22
C CYS A 156 6.31 -8.51 -22.27
N LYS A 157 6.70 -8.96 -23.47
CA LYS A 157 5.74 -9.34 -24.52
C LYS A 157 4.95 -10.60 -24.20
N GLU A 158 5.47 -11.47 -23.35
CA GLU A 158 4.75 -12.65 -22.85
C GLU A 158 3.75 -12.31 -21.74
N PHE A 159 3.82 -11.11 -21.16
CA PHE A 159 2.84 -10.65 -20.20
C PHE A 159 1.50 -10.39 -20.89
N ALA A 160 0.45 -11.11 -20.45
CA ALA A 160 -0.86 -11.11 -21.09
C ALA A 160 -1.51 -9.73 -21.30
N HIS A 161 -1.09 -8.74 -20.52
CA HIS A 161 -1.61 -7.37 -20.57
C HIS A 161 -0.62 -6.35 -21.13
N TRP A 162 0.46 -6.81 -21.75
CA TRP A 162 1.53 -5.94 -22.24
C TRP A 162 1.02 -4.88 -23.22
N GLU A 163 0.30 -5.30 -24.25
CA GLU A 163 -0.16 -4.39 -25.31
C GLU A 163 -1.11 -3.30 -24.78
N ASP A 164 -1.97 -3.66 -23.83
CA ASP A 164 -2.94 -2.73 -23.25
C ASP A 164 -2.33 -1.79 -22.21
N ALA A 165 -1.25 -2.23 -21.53
CA ALA A 165 -0.73 -1.54 -20.36
C ALA A 165 0.58 -0.77 -20.63
N LYS A 166 1.40 -1.20 -21.60
CA LYS A 166 2.77 -0.68 -21.79
C LYS A 166 2.87 0.84 -21.94
N ASN A 167 1.89 1.46 -22.60
CA ASN A 167 1.86 2.89 -22.86
C ASN A 167 1.10 3.71 -21.79
N CYS A 168 0.51 3.02 -20.79
CA CYS A 168 -0.19 3.73 -19.72
C CYS A 168 0.76 4.61 -18.93
N THR A 169 0.43 5.89 -18.82
CA THR A 169 1.27 6.90 -18.18
C THR A 169 0.92 7.10 -16.72
N PHE A 170 1.93 7.28 -15.89
CA PHE A 170 1.77 7.49 -14.46
C PHE A 170 0.91 8.72 -14.16
N GLY A 171 -0.08 8.52 -13.27
CA GLY A 171 -0.97 9.60 -12.81
C GLY A 171 -1.94 10.16 -13.86
N VAL A 172 -2.11 9.47 -15.01
CA VAL A 172 -3.09 9.77 -16.06
C VAL A 172 -3.98 8.56 -16.30
N ASP A 173 -3.44 7.49 -16.82
CA ASP A 173 -4.18 6.27 -17.20
C ASP A 173 -3.59 4.99 -16.56
N TRP A 174 -2.49 5.10 -15.85
CA TRP A 174 -1.94 4.02 -15.02
C TRP A 174 -2.77 3.83 -13.72
N PHE A 175 -3.35 4.92 -13.14
CA PHE A 175 -4.19 4.90 -11.93
C PHE A 175 -5.46 5.70 -12.14
#